data_d5cc1ea17b365bb948b1e2d37b86016a
#
_entry.id   d5cc1ea17b365bb948b1e2d37b86016a
#
_cell.length_a   1.000
_cell.length_b   1.000
_cell.length_c   1.000
_cell.angle_alpha   90.00
_cell.angle_beta   90.00
_cell.angle_gamma   90.00
#
_symmetry.space_group_name_H-M   'P 1'
#
loop_
_entity.id
_entity.type
_entity.pdbx_description
1 polymer ?
#
loop_
_entity_poly.entity_id
_entity_poly.type
_entity_poly.pdbx_seq_one_letter_code
_entity_poly.pdbx_strand_id
1 'polypeptide(L)'
;MRIARRWLPVLALVAAPLVPPLAAQAPAAARPGAEHWRALHWRNIGPEGNRFSAAAGIVGDPLTYFVGSASGGVWKTTDGGVNWRPTFDAQPVQSIGALAVARSDRNVVWAGTGEAHIRSHISIGQGIYKSVDGGESWLLMGLERTGRIARIVIHPADPDVVLACALGTAYGPQPERGVYRTTDGGATWALVLHVDANTGCSDLAMDATNPRVLYAGMWQIEIHTWGRTSGGPGSGLFKSIDGGVTWTRLRGNGLPTRPHGKVALGLAPSDPQRVYVMIETGDGVPWNGQPTEDGQLWRSDNGGRTWALINKDRNVMGRAHYYSRMAVAPDDPDEAYFLTASYAKSIDGGRTLTVLPRAQAPGGDHHDIWIDPTNPDRQIVAHDQGLSITQTRGRTWFRQRLSNAQLYHVTVDNAIP
;
A
#
# COMPACT_ATOMS: atom_id res chain seq x y z
N MET A 1 -99.42 -6.90 11.31
CA MET A 1 -99.07 -7.73 10.17
C MET A 1 -97.54 -8.05 10.25
N ARG A 2 -97.22 -9.23 10.77
CA ARG A 2 -95.81 -9.65 11.02
C ARG A 2 -95.38 -10.58 9.89
N ILE A 3 -94.35 -10.22 9.12
CA ILE A 3 -93.76 -11.04 8.07
C ILE A 3 -92.53 -11.77 8.66
N ALA A 4 -92.66 -13.10 8.75
CA ALA A 4 -91.62 -13.96 9.23
C ALA A 4 -90.61 -14.21 8.08
N ARG A 5 -89.31 -13.84 8.27
CA ARG A 5 -88.20 -14.21 7.37
C ARG A 5 -87.64 -15.58 7.77
N ARG A 6 -87.73 -16.52 6.85
CA ARG A 6 -87.11 -17.83 6.94
C ARG A 6 -85.65 -17.70 6.54
N TRP A 7 -84.74 -18.16 7.39
CA TRP A 7 -83.31 -18.32 7.08
C TRP A 7 -83.10 -19.73 6.52
N LEU A 8 -82.45 -19.83 5.33
CA LEU A 8 -81.89 -21.08 4.79
C LEU A 8 -80.43 -21.17 5.19
N PRO A 9 -79.91 -22.31 5.68
CA PRO A 9 -78.45 -22.47 5.92
C PRO A 9 -77.72 -22.71 4.60
N VAL A 10 -76.69 -21.87 4.33
CA VAL A 10 -75.77 -22.08 3.28
C VAL A 10 -74.65 -23.03 3.79
N LEU A 11 -74.65 -24.24 3.24
CA LEU A 11 -73.51 -25.18 3.43
C LEU A 11 -72.30 -24.66 2.67
N ALA A 12 -71.32 -24.18 3.39
CA ALA A 12 -70.02 -23.87 2.80
C ALA A 12 -69.21 -25.15 2.73
N LEU A 13 -68.90 -25.64 1.47
CA LEU A 13 -67.97 -26.67 1.22
C LEU A 13 -66.54 -26.08 1.34
N VAL A 14 -65.84 -26.45 2.40
CA VAL A 14 -64.40 -26.13 2.56
C VAL A 14 -63.60 -27.15 1.72
N ALA A 15 -63.11 -26.72 0.57
CA ALA A 15 -62.15 -27.50 -0.19
C ALA A 15 -60.78 -27.40 0.50
N ALA A 16 -60.27 -28.51 1.04
CA ALA A 16 -58.93 -28.59 1.56
C ALA A 16 -57.91 -28.52 0.41
N PRO A 17 -56.87 -27.69 0.48
CA PRO A 17 -55.85 -27.66 -0.54
C PRO A 17 -55.06 -28.98 -0.53
N LEU A 18 -55.01 -29.68 -1.66
CA LEU A 18 -54.10 -30.78 -1.92
C LEU A 18 -52.66 -30.22 -1.91
N VAL A 19 -51.95 -30.46 -0.81
CA VAL A 19 -50.53 -30.20 -0.73
C VAL A 19 -49.82 -31.30 -1.54
N PRO A 20 -49.10 -30.95 -2.62
CA PRO A 20 -48.32 -31.96 -3.33
C PRO A 20 -47.23 -32.55 -2.41
N PRO A 21 -46.93 -33.84 -2.51
CA PRO A 21 -45.87 -34.45 -1.71
C PRO A 21 -44.57 -33.72 -1.98
N LEU A 22 -43.85 -33.28 -0.90
CA LEU A 22 -42.49 -32.80 -1.01
C LEU A 22 -41.67 -33.88 -1.72
N ALA A 23 -41.25 -33.59 -2.94
CA ALA A 23 -40.25 -34.42 -3.61
C ALA A 23 -38.99 -34.43 -2.71
N ALA A 24 -38.61 -35.62 -2.22
CA ALA A 24 -37.37 -35.79 -1.47
C ALA A 24 -36.23 -35.27 -2.35
N GLN A 25 -35.61 -34.18 -1.93
CA GLN A 25 -34.37 -33.71 -2.59
C GLN A 25 -33.36 -34.86 -2.53
N ALA A 26 -32.89 -35.29 -3.69
CA ALA A 26 -31.77 -36.21 -3.75
C ALA A 26 -30.63 -35.67 -2.87
N PRO A 27 -29.94 -36.49 -2.09
CA PRO A 27 -28.82 -36.06 -1.27
C PRO A 27 -27.84 -35.32 -2.18
N ALA A 28 -27.51 -34.08 -1.80
CA ALA A 28 -26.53 -33.29 -2.52
C ALA A 28 -25.25 -34.13 -2.65
N ALA A 29 -24.80 -34.37 -3.89
CA ALA A 29 -23.57 -35.12 -4.12
C ALA A 29 -22.46 -34.53 -3.24
N ALA A 30 -21.83 -35.37 -2.46
CA ALA A 30 -20.73 -34.95 -1.57
C ALA A 30 -19.70 -34.21 -2.41
N ARG A 31 -19.38 -32.97 -2.05
CA ARG A 31 -18.35 -32.19 -2.76
C ARG A 31 -17.03 -32.98 -2.64
N PRO A 32 -16.28 -33.16 -3.77
CA PRO A 32 -14.99 -33.80 -3.71
C PRO A 32 -14.09 -33.10 -2.69
N GLY A 33 -13.45 -33.84 -1.82
CA GLY A 33 -12.48 -33.32 -0.87
C GLY A 33 -11.19 -32.86 -1.56
N ALA A 34 -10.37 -32.11 -0.84
CA ALA A 34 -9.10 -31.58 -1.37
C ALA A 34 -8.16 -32.68 -1.92
N GLU A 35 -8.26 -33.90 -1.43
CA GLU A 35 -7.50 -35.06 -1.88
C GLU A 35 -7.74 -35.44 -3.36
N HIS A 36 -8.92 -35.14 -3.86
CA HIS A 36 -9.27 -35.41 -5.28
C HIS A 36 -8.55 -34.47 -6.25
N TRP A 37 -8.10 -33.32 -5.75
CA TRP A 37 -7.48 -32.27 -6.56
C TRP A 37 -5.96 -32.25 -6.44
N ARG A 38 -5.33 -33.11 -5.64
CA ARG A 38 -3.88 -33.11 -5.38
C ARG A 38 -3.02 -33.27 -6.63
N ALA A 39 -3.53 -33.92 -7.67
CA ALA A 39 -2.81 -34.11 -8.92
C ALA A 39 -2.94 -32.90 -9.88
N LEU A 40 -3.80 -31.92 -9.55
CA LEU A 40 -3.96 -30.74 -10.38
C LEU A 40 -2.90 -29.71 -10.01
N HIS A 41 -2.19 -29.23 -11.02
CA HIS A 41 -1.24 -28.14 -10.90
C HIS A 41 -1.70 -26.94 -11.71
N TRP A 42 -1.73 -25.79 -11.08
CA TRP A 42 -2.02 -24.56 -11.79
C TRP A 42 -0.89 -24.21 -12.75
N ARG A 43 -1.23 -23.86 -13.96
CA ARG A 43 -0.30 -23.39 -14.97
C ARG A 43 -0.75 -22.01 -15.44
N ASN A 44 0.12 -21.01 -15.34
CA ASN A 44 -0.15 -19.72 -15.95
C ASN A 44 -0.07 -19.84 -17.48
N ILE A 45 -1.15 -19.45 -18.14
CA ILE A 45 -1.24 -19.38 -19.59
C ILE A 45 -1.40 -17.93 -20.09
N GLY A 46 -1.18 -16.96 -19.19
CA GLY A 46 -1.35 -15.53 -19.42
C GLY A 46 -2.75 -15.02 -19.00
N PRO A 47 -3.00 -13.72 -19.11
CA PRO A 47 -2.03 -12.68 -19.43
C PRO A 47 -1.00 -12.49 -18.31
N GLU A 48 0.08 -11.79 -18.62
CA GLU A 48 1.12 -11.39 -17.66
C GLU A 48 1.06 -9.90 -17.35
N GLY A 49 1.55 -9.54 -16.17
CA GLY A 49 1.69 -8.16 -15.74
C GLY A 49 0.46 -7.65 -15.01
N ASN A 50 0.63 -7.46 -13.73
CA ASN A 50 -0.27 -6.74 -12.83
C ASN A 50 0.56 -5.73 -12.05
N ARG A 51 -0.12 -4.84 -11.33
CA ARG A 51 0.57 -3.85 -10.50
C ARG A 51 1.24 -4.50 -9.30
N PHE A 52 2.44 -4.05 -9.04
CA PHE A 52 3.15 -4.25 -7.80
C PHE A 52 3.12 -2.95 -6.99
N SER A 53 2.87 -3.07 -5.70
CA SER A 53 2.64 -1.96 -4.77
C SER A 53 3.78 -1.76 -3.79
N ALA A 54 4.69 -2.72 -3.69
CA ALA A 54 5.83 -2.66 -2.79
C ALA A 54 7.07 -3.29 -3.42
N ALA A 55 8.24 -2.75 -3.10
CA ALA A 55 9.53 -3.25 -3.55
C ALA A 55 10.56 -3.20 -2.41
N ALA A 56 11.40 -4.22 -2.30
CA ALA A 56 12.51 -4.27 -1.36
C ALA A 56 13.69 -5.05 -1.94
N GLY A 57 14.89 -4.71 -1.52
CA GLY A 57 16.10 -5.45 -1.84
C GLY A 57 16.92 -5.76 -0.59
N ILE A 58 17.89 -6.64 -0.71
CA ILE A 58 18.87 -6.89 0.33
C ILE A 58 20.07 -5.97 0.12
N VAL A 59 20.42 -5.23 1.17
CA VAL A 59 21.54 -4.29 1.15
C VAL A 59 22.83 -5.00 0.75
N GLY A 60 23.52 -4.50 -0.28
CA GLY A 60 24.77 -5.05 -0.78
C GLY A 60 24.65 -6.35 -1.59
N ASP A 61 23.43 -6.93 -1.74
CA ASP A 61 23.21 -8.13 -2.55
C ASP A 61 22.51 -7.77 -3.88
N PRO A 62 23.23 -7.77 -5.01
CA PRO A 62 22.67 -7.36 -6.30
C PRO A 62 21.70 -8.39 -6.91
N LEU A 63 21.58 -9.57 -6.32
CA LEU A 63 20.83 -10.68 -6.88
C LEU A 63 19.45 -10.88 -6.22
N THR A 64 19.29 -10.44 -4.95
CA THR A 64 18.07 -10.73 -4.22
C THR A 64 17.17 -9.50 -4.07
N TYR A 65 15.92 -9.67 -4.55
CA TYR A 65 14.86 -8.67 -4.44
C TYR A 65 13.54 -9.32 -4.08
N PHE A 66 12.65 -8.53 -3.50
CA PHE A 66 11.26 -8.86 -3.21
C PHE A 66 10.33 -7.82 -3.82
N VAL A 67 9.20 -8.26 -4.32
CA VAL A 67 8.11 -7.37 -4.75
C VAL A 67 6.78 -7.87 -4.23
N GLY A 68 5.95 -6.94 -3.80
CA GLY A 68 4.60 -7.19 -3.31
C GLY A 68 3.57 -6.80 -4.35
N SER A 69 2.75 -7.75 -4.76
CA SER A 69 1.64 -7.49 -5.67
C SER A 69 0.43 -6.95 -4.93
N ALA A 70 -0.30 -6.05 -5.57
CA ALA A 70 -1.58 -5.56 -5.04
C ALA A 70 -2.62 -6.69 -4.86
N SER A 71 -2.48 -7.82 -5.57
CA SER A 71 -3.36 -8.98 -5.46
C SER A 71 -2.71 -10.28 -5.96
N GLY A 72 -1.47 -10.55 -5.59
CA GLY A 72 -0.73 -11.75 -6.02
C GLY A 72 0.45 -12.08 -5.10
N GLY A 73 0.35 -11.69 -3.83
CA GLY A 73 1.31 -12.04 -2.80
C GLY A 73 2.69 -11.42 -2.97
N VAL A 74 3.69 -12.06 -2.36
CA VAL A 74 5.09 -11.67 -2.43
C VAL A 74 5.81 -12.58 -3.42
N TRP A 75 6.62 -11.94 -4.27
CA TRP A 75 7.50 -12.60 -5.23
C TRP A 75 8.95 -12.32 -4.89
N LYS A 76 9.80 -13.32 -5.03
CA LYS A 76 11.23 -13.25 -4.73
C LYS A 76 12.06 -13.68 -5.92
N THR A 77 13.17 -12.97 -6.16
CA THR A 77 14.27 -13.40 -7.03
C THR A 77 15.56 -13.54 -6.24
N THR A 78 16.46 -14.41 -6.70
CA THR A 78 17.81 -14.59 -6.17
C THR A 78 18.88 -14.59 -7.27
N ASP A 79 18.51 -14.14 -8.46
CA ASP A 79 19.38 -14.10 -9.67
C ASP A 79 19.31 -12.76 -10.40
N GLY A 80 19.05 -11.69 -9.67
CA GLY A 80 19.01 -10.33 -10.22
C GLY A 80 17.76 -10.03 -11.03
N GLY A 81 16.70 -10.82 -10.86
CA GLY A 81 15.43 -10.65 -11.52
C GLY A 81 15.26 -11.48 -12.79
N VAL A 82 16.18 -12.40 -13.11
CA VAL A 82 16.03 -13.30 -14.26
C VAL A 82 14.85 -14.25 -14.04
N ASN A 83 14.79 -14.86 -12.85
CA ASN A 83 13.69 -15.71 -12.43
C ASN A 83 13.02 -15.17 -11.17
N TRP A 84 11.69 -15.32 -11.11
CA TRP A 84 10.88 -14.94 -9.96
C TRP A 84 9.98 -16.10 -9.55
N ARG A 85 9.81 -16.26 -8.25
CA ARG A 85 8.88 -17.24 -7.69
C ARG A 85 7.98 -16.60 -6.64
N PRO A 86 6.72 -16.99 -6.56
CA PRO A 86 5.84 -16.59 -5.48
C PRO A 86 6.27 -17.30 -4.19
N THR A 87 6.20 -16.58 -3.06
CA THR A 87 6.58 -17.14 -1.75
C THR A 87 5.48 -16.93 -0.70
N PHE A 88 4.34 -16.37 -1.09
CA PHE A 88 3.27 -15.99 -0.17
C PHE A 88 1.97 -16.74 -0.43
N ASP A 89 1.94 -17.69 -1.38
CA ASP A 89 0.72 -18.36 -1.87
C ASP A 89 0.00 -19.17 -0.80
N ALA A 90 0.71 -19.63 0.25
CA ALA A 90 0.13 -20.36 1.37
C ALA A 90 -0.67 -19.46 2.34
N GLN A 91 -0.59 -18.14 2.20
CA GLN A 91 -1.26 -17.21 3.10
C GLN A 91 -2.70 -16.93 2.64
N PRO A 92 -3.63 -16.68 3.56
CA PRO A 92 -5.06 -16.46 3.24
C PRO A 92 -5.34 -15.11 2.55
N VAL A 93 -4.35 -14.22 2.48
CA VAL A 93 -4.45 -12.88 1.88
C VAL A 93 -3.33 -12.70 0.86
N GLN A 94 -3.67 -12.11 -0.29
CA GLN A 94 -2.73 -11.94 -1.41
C GLN A 94 -2.44 -10.48 -1.76
N SER A 95 -3.00 -9.53 -1.02
CA SER A 95 -2.78 -8.10 -1.23
C SER A 95 -1.63 -7.61 -0.36
N ILE A 96 -0.57 -7.09 -0.97
CA ILE A 96 0.59 -6.55 -0.27
C ILE A 96 0.61 -5.03 -0.40
N GLY A 97 0.78 -4.32 0.70
CA GLY A 97 0.88 -2.85 0.73
C GLY A 97 2.29 -2.34 1.02
N ALA A 98 3.10 -3.13 1.74
CA ALA A 98 4.46 -2.76 2.11
C ALA A 98 5.36 -3.98 2.26
N LEU A 99 6.64 -3.80 1.94
CA LEU A 99 7.72 -4.78 2.17
C LEU A 99 8.91 -4.09 2.84
N ALA A 100 9.58 -4.79 3.73
CA ALA A 100 10.84 -4.35 4.32
C ALA A 100 11.75 -5.53 4.64
N VAL A 101 13.06 -5.39 4.38
CA VAL A 101 14.10 -6.36 4.77
C VAL A 101 14.96 -5.71 5.84
N ALA A 102 15.25 -6.44 6.92
CA ALA A 102 16.11 -5.93 7.97
C ALA A 102 17.56 -5.78 7.48
N ARG A 103 18.17 -4.62 7.78
CA ARG A 103 19.59 -4.38 7.41
C ARG A 103 20.56 -5.23 8.21
N SER A 104 20.22 -5.50 9.47
CA SER A 104 21.03 -6.29 10.41
C SER A 104 20.90 -7.79 10.21
N ASP A 105 19.80 -8.27 9.61
CA ASP A 105 19.57 -9.69 9.31
C ASP A 105 18.78 -9.84 8.00
N ARG A 106 19.46 -10.25 6.94
CA ARG A 106 18.87 -10.46 5.61
C ARG A 106 17.77 -11.53 5.56
N ASN A 107 17.69 -12.40 6.57
CA ASN A 107 16.66 -13.43 6.66
C ASN A 107 15.34 -12.89 7.22
N VAL A 108 15.39 -11.74 7.91
CA VAL A 108 14.20 -11.11 8.47
C VAL A 108 13.55 -10.19 7.41
N VAL A 109 12.39 -10.63 6.93
CA VAL A 109 11.58 -9.91 5.93
C VAL A 109 10.18 -9.70 6.49
N TRP A 110 9.64 -8.50 6.32
CA TRP A 110 8.29 -8.14 6.73
C TRP A 110 7.42 -7.79 5.54
N ALA A 111 6.18 -8.27 5.56
CA ALA A 111 5.14 -7.96 4.58
C ALA A 111 3.89 -7.42 5.28
N GLY A 112 3.55 -6.18 4.98
CA GLY A 112 2.30 -5.55 5.38
C GLY A 112 1.24 -5.77 4.32
N THR A 113 0.07 -6.27 4.71
CA THR A 113 -0.97 -6.62 3.75
C THR A 113 -1.99 -5.51 3.54
N GLY A 114 -2.72 -5.60 2.42
CA GLY A 114 -3.73 -4.63 1.99
C GLY A 114 -3.17 -3.51 1.11
N GLU A 115 -3.79 -3.29 -0.03
CA GLU A 115 -3.37 -2.27 -1.00
C GLU A 115 -3.59 -0.85 -0.43
N ALA A 116 -2.49 -0.12 -0.21
CA ALA A 116 -2.50 1.24 0.35
C ALA A 116 -2.54 2.35 -0.72
N HIS A 117 -2.42 2.00 -1.99
CA HIS A 117 -2.58 2.91 -3.12
C HIS A 117 -4.07 3.03 -3.47
N ILE A 118 -4.69 4.08 -2.95
CA ILE A 118 -6.15 4.24 -2.95
C ILE A 118 -6.68 4.53 -4.35
N ARG A 119 -7.64 3.70 -4.80
CA ARG A 119 -8.42 3.86 -6.02
C ARG A 119 -9.84 3.33 -5.80
N SER A 120 -10.66 3.29 -6.83
CA SER A 120 -12.07 2.85 -6.71
C SER A 120 -12.22 1.41 -6.25
N HIS A 121 -11.27 0.54 -6.58
CA HIS A 121 -11.25 -0.87 -6.22
C HIS A 121 -9.89 -1.21 -5.62
N ILE A 122 -9.86 -1.49 -4.33
CA ILE A 122 -8.66 -1.79 -3.56
C ILE A 122 -8.88 -3.02 -2.67
N SER A 123 -7.90 -3.91 -2.65
CA SER A 123 -7.96 -5.12 -1.86
C SER A 123 -7.65 -4.83 -0.39
N ILE A 124 -8.37 -5.50 0.49
CA ILE A 124 -8.12 -5.45 1.94
C ILE A 124 -7.04 -6.44 2.31
N GLY A 125 -6.27 -6.12 3.33
CA GLY A 125 -5.28 -6.98 3.95
C GLY A 125 -5.79 -7.65 5.21
N GLN A 126 -4.94 -8.52 5.76
CA GLN A 126 -5.17 -9.22 7.02
C GLN A 126 -3.87 -9.23 7.84
N GLY A 127 -3.52 -8.07 8.39
CA GLY A 127 -2.39 -7.90 9.29
C GLY A 127 -1.00 -7.82 8.62
N ILE A 128 0.00 -8.10 9.42
CA ILE A 128 1.42 -8.05 9.07
C ILE A 128 2.06 -9.43 9.24
N TYR A 129 2.94 -9.79 8.33
CA TYR A 129 3.63 -11.08 8.30
C TYR A 129 5.13 -10.89 8.40
N LYS A 130 5.80 -11.84 9.07
CA LYS A 130 7.25 -11.91 9.21
C LYS A 130 7.77 -13.23 8.64
N SER A 131 8.86 -13.15 7.91
CA SER A 131 9.71 -14.27 7.56
C SER A 131 11.01 -14.15 8.35
N VAL A 132 11.60 -15.28 8.73
CA VAL A 132 12.93 -15.39 9.37
C VAL A 132 13.87 -16.30 8.58
N ASP A 133 13.47 -16.68 7.38
CA ASP A 133 14.19 -17.58 6.47
C ASP A 133 14.42 -16.94 5.08
N GLY A 134 14.48 -15.62 5.04
CA GLY A 134 14.68 -14.87 3.80
C GLY A 134 13.48 -14.87 2.87
N GLY A 135 12.26 -14.94 3.39
CA GLY A 135 11.03 -14.88 2.64
C GLY A 135 10.58 -16.22 2.05
N GLU A 136 11.07 -17.36 2.57
CA GLU A 136 10.63 -18.68 2.13
C GLU A 136 9.31 -19.10 2.81
N SER A 137 9.18 -18.78 4.09
CA SER A 137 7.94 -18.99 4.86
C SER A 137 7.54 -17.73 5.62
N TRP A 138 6.25 -17.63 5.96
CA TRP A 138 5.66 -16.44 6.54
C TRP A 138 4.76 -16.77 7.71
N LEU A 139 4.90 -16.01 8.80
CA LEU A 139 4.07 -16.08 9.99
C LEU A 139 3.28 -14.78 10.16
N LEU A 140 1.99 -14.91 10.46
CA LEU A 140 1.16 -13.76 10.83
C LEU A 140 1.59 -13.24 12.20
N MET A 141 1.91 -11.96 12.28
CA MET A 141 2.42 -11.27 13.47
C MET A 141 1.45 -10.22 14.03
N GLY A 142 0.15 -10.40 13.81
CA GLY A 142 -0.88 -9.53 14.33
C GLY A 142 -1.32 -8.41 13.36
N LEU A 143 -1.98 -7.40 13.91
CA LEU A 143 -2.54 -6.24 13.21
C LEU A 143 -3.62 -6.60 12.17
N GLU A 144 -4.34 -7.72 12.33
CA GLU A 144 -5.31 -8.26 11.36
C GLU A 144 -6.44 -7.27 11.04
N ARG A 145 -6.77 -6.42 12.02
CA ARG A 145 -7.87 -5.47 11.90
C ARG A 145 -7.48 -4.16 11.22
N THR A 146 -6.19 -3.91 10.97
CA THR A 146 -5.72 -2.65 10.36
C THR A 146 -6.16 -2.49 8.91
N GLY A 147 -6.43 -3.58 8.21
CA GLY A 147 -6.94 -3.59 6.85
C GLY A 147 -5.93 -3.21 5.77
N ARG A 148 -5.04 -2.22 6.00
CA ARG A 148 -3.99 -1.81 5.04
C ARG A 148 -2.78 -1.27 5.76
N ILE A 149 -1.61 -1.81 5.42
CA ILE A 149 -0.31 -1.35 5.91
C ILE A 149 0.44 -0.71 4.76
N ALA A 150 0.65 0.60 4.87
CA ALA A 150 1.21 1.42 3.80
C ALA A 150 2.74 1.47 3.80
N ARG A 151 3.38 1.29 4.97
CA ARG A 151 4.83 1.30 5.11
C ARG A 151 5.25 0.48 6.31
N ILE A 152 6.41 -0.14 6.23
CA ILE A 152 7.10 -0.80 7.35
C ILE A 152 8.50 -0.21 7.44
N VAL A 153 8.91 0.13 8.65
CA VAL A 153 10.26 0.62 8.94
C VAL A 153 10.87 -0.23 10.05
N ILE A 154 12.03 -0.80 9.77
CA ILE A 154 12.78 -1.65 10.71
C ILE A 154 13.97 -0.84 11.23
N HIS A 155 14.23 -0.91 12.53
CA HIS A 155 15.41 -0.29 13.13
C HIS A 155 16.69 -0.88 12.49
N PRO A 156 17.67 -0.05 12.06
CA PRO A 156 18.78 -0.51 11.25
C PRO A 156 19.72 -1.53 11.93
N ALA A 157 19.78 -1.51 13.27
CA ALA A 157 20.66 -2.40 14.04
C ALA A 157 19.90 -3.47 14.84
N ASP A 158 18.56 -3.37 14.94
CA ASP A 158 17.75 -4.27 15.76
C ASP A 158 16.51 -4.72 14.95
N PRO A 159 16.48 -5.95 14.43
CA PRO A 159 15.40 -6.43 13.57
C PRO A 159 14.08 -6.67 14.33
N ASP A 160 14.11 -6.64 15.68
CA ASP A 160 12.91 -6.81 16.51
C ASP A 160 12.20 -5.50 16.81
N VAL A 161 12.84 -4.35 16.53
CA VAL A 161 12.21 -3.03 16.62
C VAL A 161 11.66 -2.62 15.26
N VAL A 162 10.34 -2.62 15.14
CA VAL A 162 9.64 -2.35 13.87
C VAL A 162 8.49 -1.39 14.08
N LEU A 163 8.28 -0.50 13.12
CA LEU A 163 7.09 0.35 13.05
C LEU A 163 6.28 0.02 11.79
N ALA A 164 4.97 -0.07 11.95
CA ALA A 164 4.01 -0.31 10.88
C ALA A 164 3.05 0.88 10.73
N CYS A 165 2.97 1.41 9.51
CA CYS A 165 2.12 2.52 9.11
C CYS A 165 0.78 1.97 8.63
N ALA A 166 -0.25 1.96 9.50
CA ALA A 166 -1.58 1.45 9.21
C ALA A 166 -2.49 2.56 8.67
N LEU A 167 -2.81 2.47 7.38
CA LEU A 167 -3.77 3.37 6.72
C LEU A 167 -5.21 3.05 7.12
N GLY A 168 -5.51 1.79 7.35
CA GLY A 168 -6.84 1.34 7.72
C GLY A 168 -7.75 1.04 6.53
N THR A 169 -9.03 0.85 6.82
CA THR A 169 -10.07 0.82 5.80
C THR A 169 -10.31 2.23 5.26
N ALA A 170 -10.47 2.39 3.97
CA ALA A 170 -10.78 3.69 3.40
C ALA A 170 -12.30 3.95 3.28
N TYR A 171 -13.15 3.03 3.77
CA TYR A 171 -14.59 3.06 3.54
C TYR A 171 -15.41 3.51 4.76
N GLY A 172 -14.78 4.02 5.79
CA GLY A 172 -15.43 4.53 6.99
C GLY A 172 -14.48 4.65 8.17
N PRO A 173 -14.94 5.16 9.32
CA PRO A 173 -14.13 5.29 10.52
C PRO A 173 -13.63 3.94 11.04
N GLN A 174 -12.40 3.91 11.55
CA GLN A 174 -11.77 2.72 12.09
C GLN A 174 -10.75 3.08 13.17
N PRO A 175 -10.87 2.55 14.40
CA PRO A 175 -9.97 2.89 15.50
C PRO A 175 -8.55 2.32 15.35
N GLU A 176 -8.35 1.32 14.50
CA GLU A 176 -7.05 0.67 14.30
C GLU A 176 -6.14 1.43 13.30
N ARG A 177 -6.49 2.67 12.92
CA ARG A 177 -5.66 3.53 12.07
C ARG A 177 -4.53 4.18 12.86
N GLY A 178 -3.32 4.24 12.30
CA GLY A 178 -2.21 4.95 12.93
C GLY A 178 -0.85 4.31 12.70
N VAL A 179 0.11 4.61 13.59
CA VAL A 179 1.42 3.98 13.59
C VAL A 179 1.50 3.02 14.77
N TYR A 180 1.84 1.78 14.46
CA TYR A 180 2.11 0.73 15.44
C TYR A 180 3.61 0.52 15.59
N ARG A 181 4.03 0.14 16.81
CA ARG A 181 5.42 -0.15 17.14
C ARG A 181 5.53 -1.44 17.93
N THR A 182 6.50 -2.26 17.59
CA THR A 182 6.94 -3.44 18.34
C THR A 182 8.40 -3.29 18.75
N THR A 183 8.81 -3.99 19.81
CA THR A 183 10.20 -4.13 20.27
C THR A 183 10.56 -5.57 20.60
N ASP A 184 9.69 -6.50 20.24
CA ASP A 184 9.79 -7.92 20.51
C ASP A 184 9.59 -8.77 19.24
N GLY A 185 9.95 -8.19 18.09
CA GLY A 185 9.88 -8.87 16.81
C GLY A 185 8.46 -9.14 16.33
N GLY A 186 7.47 -8.38 16.82
CA GLY A 186 6.07 -8.48 16.42
C GLY A 186 5.21 -9.36 17.32
N ALA A 187 5.74 -9.86 18.44
CA ALA A 187 4.94 -10.61 19.40
C ALA A 187 3.86 -9.73 20.06
N THR A 188 4.19 -8.44 20.28
CA THR A 188 3.22 -7.42 20.74
C THR A 188 3.35 -6.13 19.94
N TRP A 189 2.25 -5.39 19.83
CA TRP A 189 2.18 -4.10 19.12
C TRP A 189 1.52 -3.03 19.98
N ALA A 190 2.14 -1.86 20.05
CA ALA A 190 1.57 -0.66 20.65
C ALA A 190 1.15 0.33 19.55
N LEU A 191 -0.07 0.86 19.63
CA LEU A 191 -0.51 1.99 18.78
C LEU A 191 0.11 3.27 19.35
N VAL A 192 1.20 3.75 18.75
CA VAL A 192 2.03 4.86 19.28
C VAL A 192 1.68 6.21 18.66
N LEU A 193 1.00 6.25 17.52
CA LEU A 193 0.45 7.46 16.93
C LEU A 193 -0.95 7.17 16.43
N HIS A 194 -1.94 7.72 17.10
CA HIS A 194 -3.35 7.72 16.71
C HIS A 194 -3.88 9.15 16.73
N VAL A 195 -4.52 9.59 15.66
CA VAL A 195 -5.14 10.92 15.58
C VAL A 195 -6.63 10.83 15.88
N ASP A 196 -7.34 10.09 15.05
CA ASP A 196 -8.76 9.78 15.18
C ASP A 196 -9.12 8.59 14.27
N ALA A 197 -10.38 8.13 14.35
CA ALA A 197 -10.84 6.98 13.58
C ALA A 197 -10.91 7.22 12.04
N ASN A 198 -10.80 8.47 11.57
CA ASN A 198 -10.84 8.80 10.14
C ASN A 198 -9.45 8.97 9.53
N THR A 199 -8.41 9.02 10.37
CA THR A 199 -7.05 9.39 9.96
C THR A 199 -6.08 8.22 10.11
N GLY A 200 -5.59 7.71 8.99
CA GLY A 200 -4.59 6.64 8.96
C GLY A 200 -3.18 7.16 8.64
N CYS A 201 -2.20 6.27 8.77
CA CYS A 201 -0.82 6.56 8.36
C CYS A 201 -0.67 6.29 6.86
N SER A 202 -0.17 7.29 6.09
CA SER A 202 0.07 7.19 4.64
C SER A 202 1.52 6.93 4.28
N ASP A 203 2.45 7.39 5.11
CA ASP A 203 3.88 7.15 4.94
C ASP A 203 4.63 7.28 6.26
N LEU A 204 5.79 6.62 6.34
CA LEU A 204 6.63 6.58 7.54
C LEU A 204 8.09 6.48 7.12
N ALA A 205 8.94 7.32 7.70
CA ALA A 205 10.37 7.31 7.42
C ALA A 205 11.18 7.45 8.71
N MET A 206 12.30 6.71 8.78
CA MET A 206 13.25 6.72 9.87
C MET A 206 14.60 7.25 9.37
N ASP A 207 15.23 8.10 10.14
CA ASP A 207 16.62 8.49 9.90
C ASP A 207 17.53 7.28 10.09
N ALA A 208 18.18 6.85 9.01
CA ALA A 208 19.03 5.66 9.00
C ALA A 208 20.30 5.81 9.85
N THR A 209 20.70 7.06 10.18
CA THR A 209 21.88 7.38 10.98
C THR A 209 21.52 7.63 12.47
N ASN A 210 20.26 8.03 12.71
CA ASN A 210 19.71 8.23 14.03
C ASN A 210 18.28 7.68 14.14
N PRO A 211 18.09 6.39 14.41
CA PRO A 211 16.78 5.75 14.42
C PRO A 211 15.81 6.26 15.49
N ARG A 212 16.27 7.17 16.37
CA ARG A 212 15.38 7.89 17.27
C ARG A 212 14.53 8.93 16.55
N VAL A 213 14.98 9.41 15.38
CA VAL A 213 14.28 10.43 14.57
C VAL A 213 13.45 9.75 13.50
N LEU A 214 12.14 9.99 13.58
CA LEU A 214 11.17 9.49 12.58
C LEU A 214 10.21 10.61 12.16
N TYR A 215 9.66 10.44 10.98
CA TYR A 215 8.58 11.27 10.45
C TYR A 215 7.44 10.37 10.01
N ALA A 216 6.19 10.81 10.26
CA ALA A 216 4.98 10.11 9.83
C ALA A 216 4.03 11.08 9.13
N GLY A 217 3.54 10.67 7.97
CA GLY A 217 2.45 11.31 7.26
C GLY A 217 1.12 10.69 7.70
N MET A 218 0.25 11.51 8.27
CA MET A 218 -1.10 11.10 8.63
C MET A 218 -2.10 11.65 7.62
N TRP A 219 -3.06 10.83 7.22
CA TRP A 219 -3.98 11.13 6.14
C TRP A 219 -5.42 10.78 6.51
N GLN A 220 -6.26 11.79 6.55
CA GLN A 220 -7.70 11.60 6.65
C GLN A 220 -8.25 11.31 5.26
N ILE A 221 -8.79 10.09 5.07
CA ILE A 221 -9.27 9.58 3.79
C ILE A 221 -10.55 8.77 3.98
N GLU A 222 -11.54 9.02 3.13
CA GLU A 222 -12.75 8.21 3.04
C GLU A 222 -13.21 8.08 1.59
N ILE A 223 -13.60 6.86 1.20
CA ILE A 223 -14.13 6.52 -0.11
C ILE A 223 -15.63 6.25 0.03
N HIS A 224 -16.41 6.88 -0.83
CA HIS A 224 -17.83 6.65 -1.00
C HIS A 224 -18.13 6.11 -2.40
N THR A 225 -19.30 5.57 -2.63
CA THR A 225 -19.73 5.08 -3.94
C THR A 225 -19.78 6.20 -5.00
N TRP A 226 -19.99 7.43 -4.58
CA TRP A 226 -20.07 8.63 -5.44
C TRP A 226 -18.81 9.48 -5.49
N GLY A 227 -17.79 9.17 -4.70
CA GLY A 227 -16.56 9.97 -4.66
C GLY A 227 -15.66 9.61 -3.49
N ARG A 228 -14.72 10.48 -3.20
CA ARG A 228 -13.83 10.36 -2.04
C ARG A 228 -13.60 11.71 -1.39
N THR A 229 -13.34 11.70 -0.10
CA THR A 229 -12.81 12.83 0.65
C THR A 229 -11.34 12.57 0.93
N SER A 230 -10.45 13.45 0.51
CA SER A 230 -9.03 13.40 0.78
C SER A 230 -8.61 14.66 1.52
N GLY A 231 -8.03 14.47 2.70
CA GLY A 231 -7.63 15.57 3.57
C GLY A 231 -8.66 15.94 4.63
N GLY A 232 -8.18 16.66 5.61
CA GLY A 232 -8.98 17.15 6.73
C GLY A 232 -8.12 17.50 7.95
N PRO A 233 -8.76 17.88 9.07
CA PRO A 233 -8.05 18.33 10.28
C PRO A 233 -7.14 17.27 10.91
N GLY A 234 -7.43 15.99 10.67
CA GLY A 234 -6.59 14.87 11.13
C GLY A 234 -5.31 14.72 10.33
N SER A 235 -5.30 15.05 9.03
CA SER A 235 -4.11 14.93 8.19
C SER A 235 -2.99 15.85 8.63
N GLY A 236 -1.75 15.40 8.47
CA GLY A 236 -0.58 16.22 8.78
C GLY A 236 0.72 15.46 8.87
N LEU A 237 1.78 16.22 9.11
CA LEU A 237 3.13 15.72 9.31
C LEU A 237 3.42 15.63 10.81
N PHE A 238 3.98 14.51 11.24
CA PHE A 238 4.37 14.26 12.63
C PHE A 238 5.85 13.86 12.70
N LYS A 239 6.50 14.22 13.80
CA LYS A 239 7.90 13.87 14.08
C LYS A 239 8.03 13.23 15.46
N SER A 240 8.85 12.20 15.54
CA SER A 240 9.35 11.61 16.79
C SER A 240 10.85 11.85 16.90
N ILE A 241 11.36 11.93 18.15
CA ILE A 241 12.78 12.03 18.49
C ILE A 241 13.21 11.00 19.54
N ASP A 242 12.35 10.03 19.82
CA ASP A 242 12.53 9.01 20.84
C ASP A 242 12.31 7.58 20.31
N GLY A 243 12.49 7.38 19.01
CA GLY A 243 12.34 6.05 18.39
C GLY A 243 10.89 5.67 18.13
N GLY A 244 10.01 6.66 17.95
CA GLY A 244 8.60 6.44 17.63
C GLY A 244 7.72 6.15 18.85
N VAL A 245 8.20 6.45 20.07
CA VAL A 245 7.39 6.28 21.28
C VAL A 245 6.39 7.42 21.44
N THR A 246 6.85 8.67 21.23
CA THR A 246 6.00 9.85 21.23
C THR A 246 6.12 10.66 19.94
N TRP A 247 5.08 11.40 19.60
CA TRP A 247 4.97 12.11 18.34
C TRP A 247 4.47 13.54 18.52
N THR A 248 5.11 14.46 17.84
CA THR A 248 4.72 15.87 17.80
C THR A 248 4.25 16.22 16.38
N ARG A 249 3.05 16.79 16.27
CA ARG A 249 2.56 17.32 15.01
C ARG A 249 3.31 18.58 14.61
N LEU A 250 3.88 18.61 13.42
CA LEU A 250 4.52 19.79 12.83
C LEU A 250 3.49 20.70 12.18
N ARG A 251 3.55 21.98 12.49
CA ARG A 251 2.64 23.03 11.92
C ARG A 251 3.40 24.34 11.79
N GLY A 252 2.97 25.18 10.86
CA GLY A 252 3.61 26.47 10.62
C GLY A 252 5.04 26.32 10.13
N ASN A 253 5.88 27.31 10.40
CA ASN A 253 7.31 27.32 10.04
C ASN A 253 7.56 27.03 8.56
N GLY A 254 6.67 27.50 7.65
CA GLY A 254 6.76 27.32 6.21
C GLY A 254 5.92 26.15 5.66
N LEU A 255 5.35 25.27 6.49
CA LEU A 255 4.38 24.28 6.03
C LEU A 255 3.07 24.95 5.58
N PRO A 256 2.31 24.32 4.65
CA PRO A 256 1.07 24.89 4.16
C PRO A 256 0.03 25.04 5.30
N THR A 257 -0.73 26.14 5.25
CA THR A 257 -1.80 26.41 6.22
C THR A 257 -3.12 25.78 5.85
N ARG A 258 -3.28 25.36 4.60
CA ARG A 258 -4.46 24.63 4.12
C ARG A 258 -4.54 23.24 4.74
N PRO A 259 -5.72 22.63 4.82
CA PRO A 259 -5.82 21.23 5.22
C PRO A 259 -4.95 20.35 4.34
N HIS A 260 -4.18 19.49 4.97
CA HIS A 260 -3.37 18.51 4.27
C HIS A 260 -4.25 17.35 3.81
N GLY A 261 -4.00 16.83 2.62
CA GLY A 261 -4.42 15.53 2.18
C GLY A 261 -3.35 14.49 2.50
N LYS A 262 -3.02 13.66 1.50
CA LYS A 262 -1.95 12.67 1.64
C LYS A 262 -0.60 13.34 1.86
N VAL A 263 0.20 12.72 2.72
CA VAL A 263 1.58 13.13 2.98
C VAL A 263 2.50 11.97 2.61
N ALA A 264 3.59 12.26 1.89
CA ALA A 264 4.65 11.31 1.61
C ALA A 264 6.02 11.93 1.92
N LEU A 265 7.00 11.10 2.22
CA LEU A 265 8.24 11.47 2.89
C LEU A 265 9.47 11.04 2.09
N GLY A 266 10.51 11.88 2.11
CA GLY A 266 11.84 11.55 1.65
C GLY A 266 12.89 12.07 2.62
N LEU A 267 13.65 11.17 3.24
CA LEU A 267 14.80 11.51 4.06
C LEU A 267 16.07 11.30 3.24
N ALA A 268 17.02 12.23 3.35
CA ALA A 268 18.33 12.08 2.70
C ALA A 268 19.28 11.32 3.64
N PRO A 269 19.72 10.09 3.31
CA PRO A 269 20.59 9.32 4.20
C PRO A 269 21.96 9.98 4.41
N SER A 270 22.47 10.72 3.41
CA SER A 270 23.76 11.43 3.47
C SER A 270 23.68 12.78 4.20
N ASP A 271 22.47 13.35 4.39
CA ASP A 271 22.25 14.58 5.15
C ASP A 271 20.93 14.47 5.95
N PRO A 272 20.98 14.02 7.21
CA PRO A 272 19.77 13.86 8.05
C PRO A 272 19.02 15.17 8.34
N GLN A 273 19.64 16.34 8.08
CA GLN A 273 18.95 17.62 8.20
C GLN A 273 18.04 17.91 6.97
N ARG A 274 18.31 17.24 5.85
CA ARG A 274 17.52 17.36 4.62
C ARG A 274 16.32 16.42 4.65
N VAL A 275 15.14 17.02 4.74
CA VAL A 275 13.86 16.30 4.75
C VAL A 275 12.96 16.85 3.67
N TYR A 276 12.44 15.98 2.83
CA TYR A 276 11.43 16.30 1.82
C TYR A 276 10.07 15.78 2.26
N VAL A 277 9.05 16.58 1.98
CA VAL A 277 7.64 16.21 2.23
C VAL A 277 6.82 16.61 1.02
N MET A 278 6.17 15.64 0.43
CA MET A 278 5.09 15.90 -0.53
C MET A 278 3.77 15.98 0.23
N ILE A 279 3.03 17.05 0.04
CA ILE A 279 1.75 17.26 0.72
C ILE A 279 0.69 17.56 -0.34
N GLU A 280 -0.39 16.77 -0.35
CA GLU A 280 -1.58 17.06 -1.12
C GLU A 280 -2.29 18.28 -0.50
N THR A 281 -2.31 19.38 -1.22
CA THR A 281 -3.02 20.61 -0.85
C THR A 281 -4.16 20.93 -1.82
N GLY A 282 -4.35 20.04 -2.80
CA GLY A 282 -5.41 20.18 -3.78
C GLY A 282 -5.05 19.52 -5.11
N ASP A 283 -5.02 18.21 -5.13
CA ASP A 283 -4.68 17.38 -6.29
C ASP A 283 -5.79 17.43 -7.35
N GLY A 284 -5.84 18.47 -8.18
CA GLY A 284 -6.76 18.58 -9.31
C GLY A 284 -8.25 18.53 -8.93
N VAL A 285 -8.57 18.35 -7.64
CA VAL A 285 -9.91 18.50 -7.10
C VAL A 285 -10.05 19.94 -6.64
N PRO A 286 -11.01 20.72 -7.14
CA PRO A 286 -11.21 22.08 -6.72
C PRO A 286 -11.43 22.12 -5.20
N TRP A 287 -10.60 22.86 -4.49
CA TRP A 287 -10.84 23.17 -3.09
C TRP A 287 -11.87 24.31 -3.01
N ASN A 288 -13.04 24.04 -2.42
CA ASN A 288 -14.14 25.00 -2.39
C ASN A 288 -14.48 25.62 -3.77
N GLY A 289 -14.41 24.79 -4.81
CA GLY A 289 -14.71 25.23 -6.18
C GLY A 289 -13.59 26.02 -6.87
N GLN A 290 -12.42 26.20 -6.21
CA GLN A 290 -11.27 26.90 -6.81
C GLN A 290 -10.21 25.89 -7.24
N PRO A 291 -9.55 26.09 -8.38
CA PRO A 291 -8.40 25.30 -8.78
C PRO A 291 -7.32 25.36 -7.69
N THR A 292 -6.73 24.23 -7.39
CA THR A 292 -5.62 24.16 -6.45
C THR A 292 -4.33 24.19 -7.23
N GLU A 293 -3.65 25.30 -7.12
CA GLU A 293 -2.35 25.55 -7.78
C GLU A 293 -1.19 25.38 -6.81
N ASP A 294 -1.47 25.05 -5.55
CA ASP A 294 -0.45 25.06 -4.53
C ASP A 294 0.50 23.89 -4.73
N GLY A 295 1.73 24.26 -4.58
CA GLY A 295 2.83 23.35 -4.77
C GLY A 295 2.84 22.23 -3.77
N GLN A 296 3.46 21.18 -4.20
CA GLN A 296 3.34 19.84 -3.65
C GLN A 296 4.57 19.40 -2.88
N LEU A 297 5.74 20.01 -3.10
CA LEU A 297 7.01 19.64 -2.47
C LEU A 297 7.51 20.72 -1.54
N TRP A 298 7.61 20.39 -0.27
CA TRP A 298 8.30 21.16 0.76
C TRP A 298 9.60 20.49 1.14
N ARG A 299 10.58 21.29 1.52
CA ARG A 299 11.88 20.82 1.99
C ARG A 299 12.29 21.55 3.25
N SER A 300 12.87 20.81 4.15
CA SER A 300 13.60 21.32 5.30
C SER A 300 15.08 21.00 5.15
N ASP A 301 15.94 21.95 5.50
CA ASP A 301 17.40 21.80 5.55
C ASP A 301 17.91 21.85 7.00
N ASN A 302 17.02 21.66 7.99
CA ASN A 302 17.33 21.74 9.40
C ASN A 302 16.52 20.75 10.24
N GLY A 303 16.26 19.56 9.71
CA GLY A 303 15.59 18.48 10.41
C GLY A 303 14.12 18.77 10.76
N GLY A 304 13.42 19.51 9.92
CA GLY A 304 11.99 19.79 10.08
C GLY A 304 11.66 20.97 11.00
N ARG A 305 12.65 21.81 11.36
CA ARG A 305 12.40 23.03 12.15
C ARG A 305 11.75 24.14 11.33
N THR A 306 12.17 24.29 10.09
CA THR A 306 11.56 25.19 9.10
C THR A 306 11.43 24.52 7.74
N TRP A 307 10.50 24.98 6.93
CA TRP A 307 10.14 24.40 5.64
C TRP A 307 10.06 25.46 4.56
N ALA A 308 10.50 25.13 3.38
CA ALA A 308 10.33 25.94 2.18
C ALA A 308 9.55 25.16 1.12
N LEU A 309 8.62 25.84 0.46
CA LEU A 309 7.98 25.32 -0.74
C LEU A 309 9.02 25.33 -1.87
N ILE A 310 9.34 24.16 -2.41
CA ILE A 310 10.40 24.00 -3.41
C ILE A 310 9.84 23.87 -4.81
N ASN A 311 8.75 23.11 -4.99
CA ASN A 311 8.26 22.78 -6.32
C ASN A 311 6.74 22.65 -6.36
N LYS A 312 6.15 23.15 -7.45
CA LYS A 312 4.70 23.12 -7.73
C LYS A 312 4.34 22.26 -8.94
N ASP A 313 5.29 21.51 -9.49
CA ASP A 313 5.06 20.68 -10.66
C ASP A 313 4.16 19.47 -10.27
N ARG A 314 3.14 19.21 -11.09
CA ARG A 314 2.22 18.09 -10.89
C ARG A 314 2.91 16.72 -10.95
N ASN A 315 4.08 16.60 -11.57
CA ASN A 315 4.85 15.37 -11.57
C ASN A 315 5.49 15.05 -10.21
N VAL A 316 5.48 15.98 -9.26
CA VAL A 316 5.82 15.71 -7.87
C VAL A 316 4.71 14.87 -7.22
N MET A 317 3.43 15.23 -7.42
CA MET A 317 2.33 14.61 -6.70
C MET A 317 1.01 14.61 -7.52
N GLY A 318 1.00 14.08 -8.73
CA GLY A 318 -0.24 13.93 -9.47
C GLY A 318 -1.08 12.76 -8.98
N ARG A 319 -2.42 12.90 -8.86
CA ARG A 319 -3.36 11.88 -8.38
C ARG A 319 -2.92 11.30 -7.04
N ALA A 320 -2.77 12.17 -6.03
CA ALA A 320 -2.11 11.90 -4.76
C ALA A 320 -2.58 10.63 -4.04
N HIS A 321 -3.88 10.33 -4.07
CA HIS A 321 -4.45 9.15 -3.43
C HIS A 321 -3.92 7.83 -3.99
N TYR A 322 -3.57 7.77 -5.29
CA TYR A 322 -3.14 6.54 -5.95
C TYR A 322 -1.61 6.43 -6.02
N TYR A 323 -0.91 7.54 -6.28
CA TYR A 323 0.55 7.59 -6.34
C TYR A 323 1.15 8.26 -5.11
N SER A 324 2.18 9.05 -5.34
CA SER A 324 2.84 9.91 -4.35
C SER A 324 3.70 9.13 -3.38
N ARG A 325 4.77 8.62 -3.93
CA ARG A 325 5.94 8.13 -3.23
C ARG A 325 7.16 8.87 -3.74
N MET A 326 8.16 8.98 -2.90
CA MET A 326 9.46 9.49 -3.28
C MET A 326 10.58 8.73 -2.58
N ALA A 327 11.77 8.83 -3.13
CA ALA A 327 13.00 8.42 -2.47
C ALA A 327 14.09 9.46 -2.73
N VAL A 328 15.05 9.55 -1.83
CA VAL A 328 16.25 10.36 -1.97
C VAL A 328 17.44 9.43 -2.16
N ALA A 329 18.37 9.80 -3.04
CA ALA A 329 19.58 9.02 -3.25
C ALA A 329 20.39 8.93 -1.93
N PRO A 330 20.93 7.77 -1.59
CA PRO A 330 21.64 7.59 -0.31
C PRO A 330 22.94 8.40 -0.20
N ASP A 331 23.56 8.74 -1.31
CA ASP A 331 24.84 9.44 -1.42
C ASP A 331 24.73 10.93 -1.77
N ASP A 332 23.55 11.37 -2.26
CA ASP A 332 23.33 12.75 -2.71
C ASP A 332 21.97 13.27 -2.19
N PRO A 333 21.97 14.23 -1.24
CA PRO A 333 20.74 14.77 -0.68
C PRO A 333 19.93 15.64 -1.67
N ASP A 334 20.54 16.06 -2.78
CA ASP A 334 19.88 16.84 -3.84
C ASP A 334 19.27 15.98 -4.93
N GLU A 335 19.59 14.68 -4.97
CA GLU A 335 19.01 13.75 -5.92
C GLU A 335 17.78 13.06 -5.32
N ALA A 336 16.62 13.30 -5.92
CA ALA A 336 15.33 12.74 -5.49
C ALA A 336 14.54 12.19 -6.67
N TYR A 337 13.76 11.14 -6.40
CA TYR A 337 12.90 10.44 -7.35
C TYR A 337 11.45 10.57 -6.94
N PHE A 338 10.56 10.89 -7.89
CA PHE A 338 9.15 11.12 -7.68
C PHE A 338 8.33 10.10 -8.48
N LEU A 339 7.48 9.38 -7.78
CA LEU A 339 6.66 8.29 -8.30
C LEU A 339 5.22 8.74 -8.44
N THR A 340 4.84 9.00 -9.69
CA THR A 340 3.46 9.33 -10.07
C THR A 340 3.06 8.50 -11.29
N ALA A 341 2.08 8.93 -12.08
CA ALA A 341 1.86 8.38 -13.42
C ALA A 341 3.12 8.45 -14.28
N SER A 342 3.92 9.50 -14.08
CA SER A 342 5.24 9.69 -14.64
C SER A 342 6.32 9.28 -13.63
N TYR A 343 7.52 9.03 -14.12
CA TYR A 343 8.72 8.90 -13.30
C TYR A 343 9.56 10.15 -13.48
N ALA A 344 9.78 10.88 -12.40
CA ALA A 344 10.55 12.12 -12.43
C ALA A 344 11.75 12.04 -11.49
N LYS A 345 12.83 12.72 -11.86
CA LYS A 345 14.06 12.85 -11.10
C LYS A 345 14.44 14.32 -10.95
N SER A 346 14.89 14.71 -9.78
CA SER A 346 15.58 15.96 -9.50
C SER A 346 17.02 15.69 -9.10
N ILE A 347 17.92 16.60 -9.43
CA ILE A 347 19.33 16.61 -9.02
C ILE A 347 19.76 17.96 -8.41
N ASP A 348 18.79 18.77 -8.02
CA ASP A 348 19.01 20.12 -7.48
C ASP A 348 18.14 20.38 -6.22
N GLY A 349 17.86 19.31 -5.50
CA GLY A 349 17.10 19.40 -4.27
C GLY A 349 15.61 19.65 -4.47
N GLY A 350 15.05 19.14 -5.56
CA GLY A 350 13.63 19.22 -5.89
C GLY A 350 13.21 20.47 -6.63
N ARG A 351 14.14 21.40 -6.95
CA ARG A 351 13.80 22.67 -7.62
C ARG A 351 13.35 22.47 -9.05
N THR A 352 14.05 21.61 -9.79
CA THR A 352 13.67 21.24 -11.16
C THR A 352 13.46 19.73 -11.27
N LEU A 353 12.58 19.32 -12.20
CA LEU A 353 12.29 17.94 -12.47
C LEU A 353 12.64 17.57 -13.91
N THR A 354 13.33 16.46 -14.05
CA THR A 354 13.45 15.76 -15.34
C THR A 354 12.43 14.64 -15.34
N VAL A 355 11.35 14.80 -16.12
CA VAL A 355 10.36 13.75 -16.34
C VAL A 355 10.86 12.83 -17.43
N LEU A 356 11.04 11.55 -17.12
CA LEU A 356 11.52 10.59 -18.10
C LEU A 356 10.45 10.27 -19.15
N PRO A 357 10.78 10.28 -20.44
CA PRO A 357 9.89 9.77 -21.47
C PRO A 357 9.50 8.31 -21.18
N ARG A 358 8.28 7.92 -21.52
CA ARG A 358 7.75 6.57 -21.22
C ARG A 358 8.66 5.42 -21.70
N ALA A 359 9.38 5.63 -22.81
CA ALA A 359 10.34 4.65 -23.32
C ALA A 359 11.57 4.48 -22.42
N GLN A 360 11.94 5.51 -21.66
CA GLN A 360 13.10 5.54 -20.76
C GLN A 360 12.72 5.36 -19.28
N ALA A 361 11.46 5.57 -18.93
CA ALA A 361 10.96 5.38 -17.57
C ALA A 361 10.92 3.88 -17.19
N PRO A 362 10.95 3.52 -15.90
CA PRO A 362 10.83 2.13 -15.46
C PRO A 362 9.52 1.46 -15.92
N GLY A 363 8.44 2.22 -15.96
CA GLY A 363 7.12 1.77 -16.36
C GLY A 363 6.16 2.93 -16.46
N GLY A 364 4.94 2.73 -16.02
CA GLY A 364 3.92 3.76 -15.83
C GLY A 364 3.11 3.48 -14.60
N ASP A 365 2.59 4.54 -13.95
CA ASP A 365 1.84 4.42 -12.71
C ASP A 365 2.68 3.75 -11.61
N HIS A 366 3.65 4.53 -11.09
CA HIS A 366 4.67 4.02 -10.18
C HIS A 366 4.18 4.07 -8.72
N HIS A 367 4.51 3.04 -7.93
CA HIS A 367 3.98 2.86 -6.58
C HIS A 367 5.04 2.83 -5.50
N ASP A 368 6.16 2.17 -5.73
CA ASP A 368 7.23 2.09 -4.74
C ASP A 368 8.61 2.00 -5.42
N ILE A 369 9.63 2.42 -4.68
CA ILE A 369 11.02 2.33 -5.08
C ILE A 369 11.87 1.95 -3.88
N TRP A 370 12.78 1.02 -4.08
CA TRP A 370 13.87 0.76 -3.16
C TRP A 370 15.20 1.07 -3.85
N ILE A 371 16.06 1.80 -3.15
CA ILE A 371 17.43 2.13 -3.59
C ILE A 371 18.38 1.48 -2.61
N ASP A 372 19.40 0.79 -3.11
CA ASP A 372 20.41 0.21 -2.24
C ASP A 372 21.19 1.32 -1.51
N PRO A 373 21.14 1.36 -0.17
CA PRO A 373 21.86 2.37 0.58
C PRO A 373 23.39 2.30 0.46
N THR A 374 23.94 1.19 -0.07
CA THR A 374 25.40 1.03 -0.30
C THR A 374 25.79 1.18 -1.76
N ASN A 375 24.81 1.17 -2.68
CA ASN A 375 25.04 1.34 -4.11
C ASN A 375 23.83 2.01 -4.77
N PRO A 376 23.81 3.35 -4.89
CA PRO A 376 22.66 4.10 -5.42
C PRO A 376 22.35 3.81 -6.89
N ASP A 377 23.28 3.21 -7.64
CA ASP A 377 23.04 2.78 -9.01
C ASP A 377 22.05 1.63 -9.09
N ARG A 378 21.89 0.88 -7.98
CA ARG A 378 21.00 -0.26 -7.86
C ARG A 378 19.66 0.14 -7.27
N GLN A 379 18.61 -0.02 -8.08
CA GLN A 379 17.25 0.33 -7.68
C GLN A 379 16.26 -0.68 -8.22
N ILE A 380 15.13 -0.83 -7.52
CA ILE A 380 13.96 -1.56 -8.02
C ILE A 380 12.71 -0.69 -7.85
N VAL A 381 11.89 -0.63 -8.89
CA VAL A 381 10.65 0.16 -8.94
C VAL A 381 9.47 -0.76 -9.21
N ALA A 382 8.43 -0.64 -8.38
CA ALA A 382 7.14 -1.29 -8.55
C ALA A 382 6.16 -0.35 -9.25
N HIS A 383 5.40 -0.87 -10.23
CA HIS A 383 4.47 -0.07 -11.04
C HIS A 383 3.30 -0.92 -11.59
N ASP A 384 2.32 -0.30 -12.27
CA ASP A 384 1.10 -0.98 -12.73
C ASP A 384 1.34 -2.11 -13.74
N GLN A 385 2.41 -2.07 -14.50
CA GLN A 385 2.71 -3.10 -15.51
C GLN A 385 3.67 -4.20 -15.01
N GLY A 386 4.08 -4.16 -13.74
CA GLY A 386 5.04 -5.10 -13.18
C GLY A 386 6.09 -4.40 -12.32
N LEU A 387 7.34 -4.68 -12.61
CA LEU A 387 8.48 -4.10 -11.91
C LEU A 387 9.64 -3.81 -12.87
N SER A 388 10.58 -2.99 -12.40
CA SER A 388 11.80 -2.69 -13.17
C SER A 388 13.00 -2.58 -12.25
N ILE A 389 14.12 -3.17 -12.67
CA ILE A 389 15.40 -3.13 -11.98
C ILE A 389 16.39 -2.30 -12.80
N THR A 390 17.20 -1.48 -12.14
CA THR A 390 18.34 -0.79 -12.72
C THR A 390 19.60 -1.09 -11.92
N GLN A 391 20.75 -1.10 -12.61
CA GLN A 391 22.10 -1.13 -12.06
C GLN A 391 22.88 0.10 -12.52
N THR A 392 22.17 1.10 -13.05
CA THR A 392 22.78 2.26 -13.72
C THR A 392 22.12 3.57 -13.27
N ARG A 393 21.56 3.60 -12.03
CA ARG A 393 20.91 4.80 -11.46
C ARG A 393 19.76 5.32 -12.34
N GLY A 394 18.99 4.39 -12.93
CA GLY A 394 17.84 4.70 -13.76
C GLY A 394 18.15 5.10 -15.21
N ARG A 395 19.42 4.99 -15.68
CA ARG A 395 19.76 5.24 -17.09
C ARG A 395 19.22 4.15 -18.01
N THR A 396 19.17 2.91 -17.51
CA THR A 396 18.60 1.75 -18.21
C THR A 396 17.79 0.92 -17.23
N TRP A 397 16.73 0.26 -17.73
CA TRP A 397 15.83 -0.53 -16.93
C TRP A 397 15.63 -1.92 -17.51
N PHE A 398 15.74 -2.94 -16.66
CA PHE A 398 15.28 -4.28 -16.93
C PHE A 398 13.83 -4.40 -16.48
N ARG A 399 12.89 -4.22 -17.43
CA ARG A 399 11.45 -4.24 -17.16
C ARG A 399 10.94 -5.67 -17.18
N GLN A 400 10.10 -6.03 -16.23
CA GLN A 400 9.59 -7.36 -16.05
C GLN A 400 8.08 -7.40 -15.81
N ARG A 401 7.48 -8.44 -16.35
CA ARG A 401 6.10 -8.82 -16.13
C ARG A 401 6.10 -10.23 -15.56
N LEU A 402 5.46 -10.39 -14.41
CA LEU A 402 5.35 -11.69 -13.76
C LEU A 402 4.03 -12.36 -14.12
N SER A 403 3.95 -13.66 -13.85
CA SER A 403 2.78 -14.50 -14.06
C SER A 403 1.64 -14.16 -13.11
N ASN A 404 1.23 -12.91 -13.12
CA ASN A 404 0.24 -12.31 -12.25
C ASN A 404 -0.56 -11.27 -13.05
N ALA A 405 -1.89 -11.36 -13.07
CA ALA A 405 -2.75 -10.48 -13.84
C ALA A 405 -3.98 -10.05 -13.05
N GLN A 406 -4.48 -8.86 -13.35
CA GLN A 406 -5.79 -8.42 -12.88
C GLN A 406 -6.85 -8.79 -13.94
N LEU A 407 -7.76 -9.70 -13.57
CA LEU A 407 -8.83 -10.15 -14.43
C LEU A 407 -10.13 -9.40 -14.08
N TYR A 408 -10.86 -8.95 -15.10
CA TYR A 408 -12.16 -8.27 -14.95
C TYR A 408 -13.33 -9.20 -15.25
N HIS A 409 -13.20 -10.02 -16.29
CA HIS A 409 -14.24 -10.92 -16.74
C HIS A 409 -13.66 -12.30 -17.02
N VAL A 410 -14.41 -13.33 -16.68
CA VAL A 410 -14.11 -14.71 -16.99
C VAL A 410 -15.30 -15.29 -17.76
N THR A 411 -15.02 -15.89 -18.91
CA THR A 411 -16.01 -16.60 -19.70
C THR A 411 -15.52 -18.03 -19.90
N VAL A 412 -16.41 -18.97 -19.69
CA VAL A 412 -16.13 -20.39 -19.86
C VAL A 412 -16.84 -20.87 -21.12
N ASP A 413 -16.13 -21.60 -21.97
CA ASP A 413 -16.76 -22.36 -23.06
C ASP A 413 -17.41 -23.60 -22.45
N ASN A 414 -18.74 -23.69 -22.62
CA ASN A 414 -19.52 -24.82 -22.11
C ASN A 414 -19.78 -25.90 -23.17
N ALA A 415 -19.23 -25.76 -24.37
CA ALA A 415 -19.43 -26.73 -25.45
C ALA A 415 -18.64 -28.03 -25.20
N ILE A 416 -17.50 -27.92 -24.54
CA ILE A 416 -16.68 -29.08 -24.13
C ILE A 416 -16.26 -28.81 -22.66
N PRO A 417 -16.85 -29.52 -21.72
CA PRO A 417 -16.53 -29.31 -20.27
C PRO A 417 -15.13 -29.81 -19.89
#